data_3802c384af0daf3220acf7237bc0eafe
#
_entry.id   3802c384af0daf3220acf7237bc0eafe
#
_cell.length_a   1.000
_cell.length_b   1.000
_cell.length_c   1.000
_cell.angle_alpha   90.00
_cell.angle_beta   90.00
_cell.angle_gamma   90.00
#
_symmetry.space_group_name_H-M   'P 1'
#
loop_
_entity.id
_entity.type
_entity.pdbx_description
1 polymer ?
#
loop_
_entity_poly.entity_id
_entity_poly.type
_entity_poly.pdbx_seq_one_letter_code
_entity_poly.pdbx_strand_id
1 'polypeptide(L)'
;MTTVITLDGGLGRIITSIPALLKYHKNHPDEEWYITIPGWDFITWGFPELQERTFSPDTKGVFNLFLKADRVISPEPYRLPAYYRNEISLREAFDVCINDSTDHSDLPPMQLNISMQEKRTAYDIIKRSKKKPQGKTIVIQPYGSTATPHPSGVFDDSLRSMPKKMLDYFIDNLSKNYNLIYMGAKDFHDIRTYKPDPDPSLREWAAIIEAADYFIGCDSCGQHMCKAFDKKASVMITGTHKTNTTYNDFHIIERDVPYFPDSMRISGFHAHMASRLNEPRIQFTQEEIEKAYQEIVENIEGKAPQVKPISIKQEPTSEPQKKMRGVMYN
;
A
#
# COMPACT_ATOMS: atom_id res chain seq x y z
N MET A 1 -28.80 3.42 -17.75
CA MET A 1 -27.70 4.38 -17.56
C MET A 1 -26.41 3.56 -17.65
N THR A 2 -25.44 4.07 -18.39
CA THR A 2 -24.12 3.40 -18.54
C THR A 2 -23.06 4.21 -17.82
N THR A 3 -22.37 3.59 -16.84
CA THR A 3 -21.29 4.25 -16.08
C THR A 3 -19.94 3.64 -16.42
N VAL A 4 -18.90 4.46 -16.60
CA VAL A 4 -17.53 4.02 -16.71
C VAL A 4 -16.73 4.55 -15.51
N ILE A 5 -16.11 3.63 -14.75
CA ILE A 5 -15.22 3.97 -13.66
C ILE A 5 -13.79 3.80 -14.16
N THR A 6 -13.00 4.87 -14.19
CA THR A 6 -11.61 4.81 -14.62
C THR A 6 -10.66 4.95 -13.44
N LEU A 7 -9.85 3.93 -13.20
CA LEU A 7 -8.87 3.91 -12.11
C LEU A 7 -7.46 4.03 -12.69
N ASP A 8 -6.62 4.80 -12.03
CA ASP A 8 -5.22 5.00 -12.40
C ASP A 8 -4.28 4.90 -11.19
N GLY A 9 -2.99 5.09 -11.44
CA GLY A 9 -1.96 5.13 -10.40
C GLY A 9 -1.34 3.77 -10.08
N GLY A 10 -0.71 3.67 -8.92
CA GLY A 10 0.03 2.48 -8.52
C GLY A 10 -0.86 1.33 -8.05
N LEU A 11 -0.34 0.10 -8.13
CA LEU A 11 -1.07 -1.13 -7.79
C LEU A 11 -1.71 -1.08 -6.39
N GLY A 12 -1.03 -0.53 -5.38
CA GLY A 12 -1.60 -0.39 -4.02
C GLY A 12 -2.89 0.42 -4.01
N ARG A 13 -2.94 1.50 -4.79
CA ARG A 13 -4.15 2.32 -4.97
C ARG A 13 -5.28 1.50 -5.60
N ILE A 14 -4.98 0.69 -6.61
CA ILE A 14 -5.99 -0.15 -7.26
C ILE A 14 -6.52 -1.23 -6.30
N ILE A 15 -5.65 -1.91 -5.55
CA ILE A 15 -6.08 -2.89 -4.55
C ILE A 15 -7.01 -2.27 -3.51
N THR A 16 -6.72 -1.06 -3.05
CA THR A 16 -7.55 -0.36 -2.05
C THR A 16 -8.90 0.11 -2.58
N SER A 17 -9.09 0.20 -3.90
CA SER A 17 -10.38 0.55 -4.51
C SER A 17 -11.35 -0.63 -4.63
N ILE A 18 -10.87 -1.89 -4.55
CA ILE A 18 -11.72 -3.10 -4.73
C ILE A 18 -12.96 -3.11 -3.82
N PRO A 19 -12.86 -2.82 -2.52
CA PRO A 19 -14.04 -2.76 -1.65
C PRO A 19 -15.12 -1.79 -2.14
N ALA A 20 -14.73 -0.61 -2.61
CA ALA A 20 -15.65 0.39 -3.12
C ALA A 20 -16.31 -0.06 -4.45
N LEU A 21 -15.57 -0.75 -5.31
CA LEU A 21 -16.11 -1.33 -6.55
C LEU A 21 -17.13 -2.44 -6.26
N LEU A 22 -16.84 -3.31 -5.28
CA LEU A 22 -17.75 -4.38 -4.86
C LEU A 22 -19.03 -3.78 -4.24
N LYS A 23 -18.91 -2.72 -3.44
CA LYS A 23 -20.06 -1.98 -2.92
C LYS A 23 -20.85 -1.34 -4.04
N TYR A 24 -20.19 -0.73 -5.03
CA TYR A 24 -20.85 -0.16 -6.21
C TYR A 24 -21.66 -1.22 -6.95
N HIS A 25 -21.07 -2.36 -7.24
CA HIS A 25 -21.76 -3.49 -7.87
C HIS A 25 -23.01 -3.91 -7.12
N LYS A 26 -22.91 -4.06 -5.80
CA LYS A 26 -24.02 -4.45 -4.92
C LYS A 26 -25.18 -3.42 -4.95
N ASN A 27 -24.84 -2.14 -4.98
CA ASN A 27 -25.82 -1.06 -4.90
C ASN A 27 -26.44 -0.71 -6.26
N HIS A 28 -25.84 -1.15 -7.37
CA HIS A 28 -26.28 -0.85 -8.73
C HIS A 28 -26.45 -2.12 -9.56
N PRO A 29 -27.30 -3.08 -9.13
CA PRO A 29 -27.42 -4.41 -9.77
C PRO A 29 -27.94 -4.35 -11.22
N ASP A 30 -28.79 -3.37 -11.52
CA ASP A 30 -29.44 -3.20 -12.84
C ASP A 30 -28.72 -2.18 -13.72
N GLU A 31 -27.61 -1.62 -13.27
CA GLU A 31 -26.85 -0.62 -14.03
C GLU A 31 -25.83 -1.31 -14.94
N GLU A 32 -25.74 -0.85 -16.17
CA GLU A 32 -24.65 -1.18 -17.07
C GLU A 32 -23.42 -0.35 -16.72
N TRP A 33 -22.38 -1.00 -16.18
CA TRP A 33 -21.19 -0.27 -15.79
C TRP A 33 -19.90 -1.05 -16.05
N TYR A 34 -18.81 -0.33 -16.25
CA TYR A 34 -17.53 -0.85 -16.66
C TYR A 34 -16.39 -0.20 -15.88
N ILE A 35 -15.25 -0.91 -15.81
CA ILE A 35 -14.03 -0.44 -15.16
C ILE A 35 -12.92 -0.39 -16.20
N THR A 36 -12.13 0.67 -16.20
CA THR A 36 -10.88 0.73 -16.97
C THR A 36 -9.69 0.92 -16.04
N ILE A 37 -8.69 0.05 -16.15
CA ILE A 37 -7.50 0.06 -15.29
C ILE A 37 -6.25 -0.08 -16.16
N PRO A 38 -5.47 0.99 -16.37
CA PRO A 38 -4.20 0.92 -17.11
C PRO A 38 -3.19 0.00 -16.39
N GLY A 39 -2.79 -1.08 -17.04
CA GLY A 39 -1.70 -1.95 -16.60
C GLY A 39 -1.96 -2.83 -15.36
N TRP A 40 -3.11 -2.70 -14.69
CA TRP A 40 -3.44 -3.45 -13.48
C TRP A 40 -4.80 -4.17 -13.54
N ASP A 41 -5.39 -4.31 -14.71
CA ASP A 41 -6.69 -4.96 -14.94
C ASP A 41 -6.75 -6.37 -14.39
N PHE A 42 -5.64 -7.10 -14.40
CA PHE A 42 -5.53 -8.46 -13.84
C PHE A 42 -5.82 -8.53 -12.32
N ILE A 43 -5.84 -7.40 -11.60
CA ILE A 43 -6.06 -7.42 -10.15
C ILE A 43 -7.51 -7.79 -9.79
N THR A 44 -8.44 -7.60 -10.72
CA THR A 44 -9.85 -7.98 -10.56
C THR A 44 -10.13 -9.45 -10.86
N TRP A 45 -9.12 -10.21 -11.34
CA TRP A 45 -9.32 -11.61 -11.64
C TRP A 45 -9.69 -12.41 -10.40
N GLY A 46 -10.69 -13.30 -10.57
CA GLY A 46 -11.25 -14.07 -9.48
C GLY A 46 -12.41 -13.40 -8.76
N PHE A 47 -12.78 -12.17 -9.14
CA PHE A 47 -14.04 -11.52 -8.79
C PHE A 47 -14.93 -11.50 -10.03
N PRO A 48 -15.84 -12.47 -10.23
CA PRO A 48 -16.64 -12.53 -11.45
C PRO A 48 -17.37 -11.22 -11.74
N GLU A 49 -17.92 -10.59 -10.71
CA GLU A 49 -18.65 -9.33 -10.76
C GLU A 49 -17.82 -8.12 -11.22
N LEU A 50 -16.49 -8.16 -11.02
CA LEU A 50 -15.56 -7.12 -11.47
C LEU A 50 -14.83 -7.51 -12.74
N GLN A 51 -14.40 -8.76 -12.85
CA GLN A 51 -13.55 -9.26 -13.94
C GLN A 51 -14.21 -9.09 -15.30
N GLU A 52 -15.51 -9.42 -15.42
CA GLU A 52 -16.27 -9.31 -16.66
C GLU A 52 -16.49 -7.85 -17.10
N ARG A 53 -16.32 -6.91 -16.19
CA ARG A 53 -16.52 -5.47 -16.40
C ARG A 53 -15.22 -4.69 -16.55
N THR A 54 -14.06 -5.34 -16.30
CA THR A 54 -12.75 -4.69 -16.29
C THR A 54 -12.04 -4.82 -17.62
N PHE A 55 -11.57 -3.68 -18.13
CA PHE A 55 -10.85 -3.61 -19.40
C PHE A 55 -9.55 -2.82 -19.23
N SER A 56 -8.50 -3.26 -19.91
CA SER A 56 -7.33 -2.41 -20.18
C SER A 56 -7.73 -1.30 -21.17
N PRO A 57 -7.25 -0.07 -21.02
CA PRO A 57 -7.46 1.00 -21.99
C PRO A 57 -7.03 0.64 -23.42
N ASP A 58 -6.07 -0.29 -23.57
CA ASP A 58 -5.58 -0.77 -24.85
C ASP A 58 -6.53 -1.79 -25.53
N THR A 59 -7.59 -2.20 -24.84
CA THR A 59 -8.57 -3.14 -25.37
C THR A 59 -9.31 -2.50 -26.55
N LYS A 60 -9.31 -3.18 -27.69
CA LYS A 60 -10.02 -2.71 -28.90
C LYS A 60 -11.48 -2.40 -28.60
N GLY A 61 -11.90 -1.19 -28.89
CA GLY A 61 -13.28 -0.75 -28.71
C GLY A 61 -13.60 -0.18 -27.31
N VAL A 62 -12.67 -0.21 -26.36
CA VAL A 62 -12.90 0.34 -25.01
C VAL A 62 -13.26 1.82 -25.05
N PHE A 63 -12.70 2.58 -26.00
CA PHE A 63 -13.05 4.00 -26.16
C PHE A 63 -14.53 4.21 -26.47
N ASN A 64 -15.19 3.24 -27.13
CA ASN A 64 -16.63 3.33 -27.39
C ASN A 64 -17.46 3.27 -26.11
N LEU A 65 -16.95 2.70 -25.01
CA LEU A 65 -17.62 2.72 -23.72
C LEU A 65 -17.71 4.17 -23.20
N PHE A 66 -16.61 4.92 -23.30
CA PHE A 66 -16.58 6.35 -22.89
C PHE A 66 -17.51 7.21 -23.76
N LEU A 67 -17.56 6.94 -25.08
CA LEU A 67 -18.44 7.70 -25.97
C LEU A 67 -19.94 7.45 -25.70
N LYS A 68 -20.28 6.29 -25.14
CA LYS A 68 -21.66 5.90 -24.82
C LYS A 68 -22.03 6.12 -23.35
N ALA A 69 -21.06 6.41 -22.51
CA ALA A 69 -21.29 6.55 -21.08
C ALA A 69 -22.16 7.77 -20.78
N ASP A 70 -23.19 7.56 -19.96
CA ASP A 70 -23.98 8.63 -19.37
C ASP A 70 -23.21 9.30 -18.21
N ARG A 71 -22.32 8.53 -17.54
CA ARG A 71 -21.51 8.99 -16.42
C ARG A 71 -20.09 8.39 -16.51
N VAL A 72 -19.08 9.24 -16.25
CA VAL A 72 -17.70 8.82 -16.06
C VAL A 72 -17.25 9.18 -14.65
N ILE A 73 -16.81 8.19 -13.88
CA ILE A 73 -16.25 8.38 -12.53
C ILE A 73 -14.74 8.20 -12.62
N SER A 74 -13.99 9.26 -12.30
CA SER A 74 -12.52 9.24 -12.17
C SER A 74 -12.16 9.54 -10.71
N PRO A 75 -12.04 8.53 -9.85
CA PRO A 75 -11.82 8.73 -8.42
C PRO A 75 -10.50 9.42 -8.14
N GLU A 76 -10.53 10.52 -7.39
CA GLU A 76 -9.34 11.22 -6.90
C GLU A 76 -9.34 11.28 -5.37
N PRO A 77 -9.13 10.13 -4.70
CA PRO A 77 -9.24 10.01 -3.24
C PRO A 77 -8.31 10.95 -2.49
N TYR A 78 -7.14 11.24 -3.07
CA TYR A 78 -6.15 12.14 -2.48
C TYR A 78 -6.58 13.62 -2.44
N ARG A 79 -7.66 14.01 -3.13
CA ARG A 79 -8.18 15.39 -3.16
C ARG A 79 -9.30 15.65 -2.18
N LEU A 80 -9.71 14.64 -1.43
CA LEU A 80 -10.78 14.79 -0.44
C LEU A 80 -10.29 15.55 0.80
N PRO A 81 -11.03 16.57 1.28
CA PRO A 81 -10.66 17.29 2.51
C PRO A 81 -10.47 16.37 3.72
N ALA A 82 -11.33 15.35 3.87
CA ALA A 82 -11.21 14.37 4.97
C ALA A 82 -9.92 13.54 4.90
N TYR A 83 -9.46 13.22 3.66
CA TYR A 83 -8.19 12.54 3.47
C TYR A 83 -7.00 13.44 3.86
N TYR A 84 -7.03 14.73 3.49
CA TYR A 84 -6.01 15.70 3.91
C TYR A 84 -5.92 15.86 5.41
N ARG A 85 -7.06 15.82 6.10
CA ARG A 85 -7.13 15.93 7.56
C ARG A 85 -6.81 14.62 8.29
N ASN A 86 -6.42 13.57 7.55
CA ASN A 86 -6.15 12.22 8.08
C ASN A 86 -7.36 11.61 8.83
N GLU A 87 -8.58 11.95 8.42
CA GLU A 87 -9.83 11.49 9.03
C GLU A 87 -10.29 10.15 8.46
N ILE A 88 -9.92 9.86 7.20
CA ILE A 88 -10.32 8.65 6.48
C ILE A 88 -9.13 7.95 5.84
N SER A 89 -9.23 6.63 5.73
CA SER A 89 -8.28 5.79 5.00
C SER A 89 -8.44 5.93 3.49
N LEU A 90 -7.44 5.49 2.72
CA LEU A 90 -7.52 5.45 1.26
C LEU A 90 -8.70 4.60 0.77
N ARG A 91 -9.03 3.50 1.48
CA ARG A 91 -10.16 2.63 1.18
C ARG A 91 -11.50 3.38 1.30
N GLU A 92 -11.69 4.11 2.40
CA GLU A 92 -12.88 4.93 2.63
C GLU A 92 -12.95 6.12 1.66
N ALA A 93 -11.80 6.70 1.33
CA ALA A 93 -11.71 7.77 0.34
C ALA A 93 -12.16 7.31 -1.06
N PHE A 94 -11.85 6.06 -1.45
CA PHE A 94 -12.42 5.48 -2.67
C PHE A 94 -13.93 5.27 -2.59
N ASP A 95 -14.46 4.89 -1.43
CA ASP A 95 -15.90 4.75 -1.23
C ASP A 95 -16.62 6.08 -1.38
N VAL A 96 -16.05 7.15 -0.82
CA VAL A 96 -16.57 8.52 -1.07
C VAL A 96 -16.58 8.85 -2.56
N CYS A 97 -15.47 8.61 -3.26
CA CYS A 97 -15.34 9.01 -4.67
C CYS A 97 -16.20 8.19 -5.63
N ILE A 98 -16.42 6.91 -5.35
CA ILE A 98 -17.12 5.98 -6.25
C ILE A 98 -18.61 5.90 -5.92
N ASN A 99 -18.94 5.85 -4.62
CA ASN A 99 -20.29 5.61 -4.13
C ASN A 99 -20.98 6.86 -3.54
N ASP A 100 -20.32 8.01 -3.55
CA ASP A 100 -20.80 9.23 -2.87
C ASP A 100 -21.13 8.97 -1.37
N SER A 101 -20.42 8.05 -0.74
CA SER A 101 -20.75 7.54 0.58
C SER A 101 -20.24 8.44 1.70
N THR A 102 -21.06 8.61 2.74
CA THR A 102 -20.67 9.28 4.00
C THR A 102 -20.57 8.28 5.17
N ASP A 103 -21.05 7.05 4.98
CA ASP A 103 -20.95 5.95 5.92
C ASP A 103 -20.20 4.77 5.25
N HIS A 104 -19.18 4.30 5.91
CA HIS A 104 -18.30 3.23 5.42
C HIS A 104 -18.48 1.90 6.16
N SER A 105 -19.51 1.81 7.00
CA SER A 105 -19.77 0.63 7.84
C SER A 105 -20.09 -0.63 7.02
N ASP A 106 -20.67 -0.46 5.83
CA ASP A 106 -21.03 -1.52 4.89
C ASP A 106 -19.95 -1.82 3.82
N LEU A 107 -18.80 -1.11 3.92
CA LEU A 107 -17.70 -1.30 2.97
C LEU A 107 -17.06 -2.69 3.15
N PRO A 108 -17.04 -3.55 2.12
CA PRO A 108 -16.44 -4.87 2.21
C PRO A 108 -14.98 -4.82 2.70
N PRO A 109 -14.49 -5.88 3.37
CA PRO A 109 -13.09 -5.95 3.75
C PRO A 109 -12.18 -5.93 2.53
N MET A 110 -10.90 -5.59 2.75
CA MET A 110 -9.86 -5.78 1.75
C MET A 110 -9.77 -7.27 1.39
N GLN A 111 -9.69 -7.56 0.10
CA GLN A 111 -9.58 -8.94 -0.38
C GLN A 111 -8.94 -9.02 -1.76
N LEU A 112 -8.30 -10.15 -2.05
CA LEU A 112 -7.77 -10.54 -3.36
C LEU A 112 -8.08 -12.01 -3.58
N ASN A 113 -8.44 -12.39 -4.80
CA ASN A 113 -8.69 -13.77 -5.17
C ASN A 113 -7.50 -14.32 -5.95
N ILE A 114 -6.88 -15.38 -5.43
CA ILE A 114 -5.72 -16.03 -5.99
C ILE A 114 -6.09 -17.41 -6.54
N SER A 115 -5.66 -17.70 -7.76
CA SER A 115 -5.89 -18.98 -8.40
C SER A 115 -5.06 -20.11 -7.78
N MET A 116 -5.51 -21.35 -7.96
CA MET A 116 -4.76 -22.53 -7.51
C MET A 116 -3.38 -22.64 -8.16
N GLN A 117 -3.21 -22.12 -9.39
CA GLN A 117 -1.93 -22.12 -10.07
C GLN A 117 -0.96 -21.15 -9.40
N GLU A 118 -1.41 -19.93 -9.07
CA GLU A 118 -0.62 -18.93 -8.34
C GLU A 118 -0.22 -19.44 -6.95
N LYS A 119 -1.13 -20.13 -6.25
CA LYS A 119 -0.84 -20.78 -4.96
C LYS A 119 0.22 -21.86 -5.06
N ARG A 120 0.19 -22.68 -6.13
CA ARG A 120 1.23 -23.71 -6.37
C ARG A 120 2.59 -23.06 -6.63
N THR A 121 2.65 -22.04 -7.48
CA THR A 121 3.88 -21.28 -7.73
C THR A 121 4.42 -20.69 -6.42
N ALA A 122 3.57 -20.08 -5.62
CA ALA A 122 3.96 -19.52 -4.32
C ALA A 122 4.52 -20.60 -3.37
N TYR A 123 3.85 -21.75 -3.28
CA TYR A 123 4.32 -22.87 -2.46
C TYR A 123 5.72 -23.34 -2.88
N ASP A 124 5.96 -23.48 -4.18
CA ASP A 124 7.28 -23.90 -4.70
C ASP A 124 8.36 -22.86 -4.42
N ILE A 125 8.03 -21.57 -4.50
CA ILE A 125 8.95 -20.47 -4.16
C ILE A 125 9.26 -20.50 -2.67
N ILE A 126 8.25 -20.59 -1.81
CA ILE A 126 8.43 -20.74 -0.35
C ILE A 126 9.31 -21.93 -0.03
N LYS A 127 9.07 -23.08 -0.65
CA LYS A 127 9.87 -24.28 -0.43
C LYS A 127 11.34 -24.07 -0.83
N ARG A 128 11.59 -23.45 -1.97
CA ARG A 128 12.96 -23.14 -2.44
C ARG A 128 13.67 -22.10 -1.58
N SER A 129 12.94 -21.18 -0.96
CA SER A 129 13.51 -20.14 -0.10
C SER A 129 14.01 -20.68 1.25
N LYS A 130 13.56 -21.87 1.67
CA LYS A 130 13.85 -22.42 3.00
C LYS A 130 15.29 -22.86 3.15
N LYS A 131 16.14 -21.98 3.69
CA LYS A 131 17.48 -22.30 4.20
C LYS A 131 17.41 -22.92 5.61
N LYS A 132 16.32 -22.65 6.35
CA LYS A 132 16.01 -23.15 7.68
C LYS A 132 14.68 -23.91 7.63
N PRO A 133 14.69 -25.26 7.67
CA PRO A 133 13.49 -26.07 7.46
C PRO A 133 12.32 -25.70 8.41
N GLN A 134 12.64 -25.41 9.67
CA GLN A 134 11.65 -25.06 10.72
C GLN A 134 11.50 -23.54 10.91
N GLY A 135 12.26 -22.71 10.21
CA GLY A 135 12.18 -21.26 10.33
C GLY A 135 10.95 -20.71 9.61
N LYS A 136 10.30 -19.73 10.23
CA LYS A 136 9.23 -18.96 9.59
C LYS A 136 9.75 -18.28 8.33
N THR A 137 8.88 -18.12 7.34
CA THR A 137 9.18 -17.42 6.08
C THR A 137 8.61 -16.02 6.14
N ILE A 138 9.46 -15.05 5.89
CA ILE A 138 9.12 -13.63 5.94
C ILE A 138 9.34 -13.03 4.55
N VAL A 139 8.33 -12.37 4.01
CA VAL A 139 8.50 -11.53 2.81
C VAL A 139 8.94 -10.14 3.26
N ILE A 140 10.00 -9.63 2.65
CA ILE A 140 10.49 -8.27 2.91
C ILE A 140 10.41 -7.42 1.63
N GLN A 141 9.63 -6.33 1.67
CA GLN A 141 9.51 -5.31 0.61
C GLN A 141 10.02 -3.97 1.14
N PRO A 142 11.33 -3.72 1.09
CA PRO A 142 11.89 -2.53 1.73
C PRO A 142 11.71 -1.25 0.92
N TYR A 143 11.46 -1.36 -0.39
CA TYR A 143 11.51 -0.23 -1.30
C TYR A 143 10.21 -0.04 -2.08
N GLY A 144 9.83 1.22 -2.29
CA GLY A 144 8.76 1.61 -3.20
C GLY A 144 9.19 1.51 -4.67
N SER A 145 8.22 1.62 -5.58
CA SER A 145 8.48 1.53 -7.04
C SER A 145 9.28 2.71 -7.62
N THR A 146 9.39 3.80 -6.86
CA THR A 146 10.15 5.01 -7.24
C THR A 146 11.59 5.00 -6.71
N ALA A 147 11.97 3.95 -5.99
CA ALA A 147 13.32 3.80 -5.47
C ALA A 147 14.36 3.67 -6.60
N THR A 148 15.43 4.43 -6.50
CA THR A 148 16.54 4.44 -7.47
C THR A 148 17.88 4.28 -6.77
N PRO A 149 18.91 3.70 -7.43
CA PRO A 149 20.26 3.66 -6.90
C PRO A 149 20.82 5.07 -6.66
N HIS A 150 21.52 5.26 -5.54
CA HIS A 150 22.17 6.50 -5.19
C HIS A 150 23.52 6.19 -4.52
N PRO A 151 24.56 7.05 -4.64
CA PRO A 151 25.87 6.80 -4.00
C PRO A 151 25.80 6.56 -2.48
N SER A 152 24.82 7.14 -1.79
CA SER A 152 24.57 6.90 -0.36
C SER A 152 23.66 5.69 -0.07
N GLY A 153 23.29 4.89 -1.10
CA GLY A 153 22.44 3.71 -0.96
C GLY A 153 21.23 3.73 -1.89
N VAL A 154 20.05 4.06 -1.39
CA VAL A 154 18.80 4.13 -2.14
C VAL A 154 18.17 5.49 -1.96
N PHE A 155 17.80 6.10 -3.07
CA PHE A 155 17.02 7.31 -3.10
C PHE A 155 15.58 7.00 -3.50
N ASP A 156 14.61 7.53 -2.75
CA ASP A 156 13.19 7.48 -3.07
C ASP A 156 12.56 8.85 -2.76
N ASP A 157 12.20 9.58 -3.80
CA ASP A 157 11.57 10.90 -3.68
C ASP A 157 10.21 10.83 -3.00
N SER A 158 9.62 9.66 -2.93
CA SER A 158 8.37 9.41 -2.24
C SER A 158 8.52 9.25 -0.72
N LEU A 159 9.75 9.17 -0.21
CA LEU A 159 10.10 8.93 1.19
C LEU A 159 9.51 7.64 1.79
N ARG A 160 9.01 6.71 0.97
CA ARG A 160 8.39 5.47 1.46
C ARG A 160 9.38 4.36 1.71
N SER A 161 10.51 4.39 1.01
CA SER A 161 11.51 3.34 1.06
C SER A 161 12.25 3.30 2.39
N MET A 162 12.54 2.08 2.85
CA MET A 162 13.29 1.84 4.08
C MET A 162 14.73 2.33 3.94
N PRO A 163 15.28 3.08 4.92
CA PRO A 163 16.68 3.45 4.90
C PRO A 163 17.60 2.24 4.85
N LYS A 164 18.64 2.29 4.02
CA LYS A 164 19.56 1.16 3.84
C LYS A 164 20.16 0.64 5.15
N LYS A 165 20.56 1.54 6.05
CA LYS A 165 21.10 1.18 7.37
C LYS A 165 20.11 0.33 8.18
N MET A 166 18.82 0.67 8.14
CA MET A 166 17.77 -0.08 8.83
C MET A 166 17.57 -1.46 8.17
N LEU A 167 17.49 -1.49 6.85
CA LEU A 167 17.35 -2.73 6.10
C LEU A 167 18.51 -3.69 6.37
N ASP A 168 19.75 -3.20 6.30
CA ASP A 168 20.94 -3.99 6.56
C ASP A 168 20.90 -4.62 7.97
N TYR A 169 20.53 -3.82 8.98
CA TYR A 169 20.40 -4.31 10.35
C TYR A 169 19.30 -5.38 10.47
N PHE A 170 18.16 -5.17 9.82
CA PHE A 170 17.07 -6.16 9.83
C PHE A 170 17.47 -7.46 9.14
N ILE A 171 18.08 -7.40 7.97
CA ILE A 171 18.53 -8.59 7.24
C ILE A 171 19.61 -9.33 8.04
N ASP A 172 20.61 -8.63 8.60
CA ASP A 172 21.68 -9.23 9.40
C ASP A 172 21.14 -10.04 10.58
N ASN A 173 20.10 -9.56 11.22
CA ASN A 173 19.60 -10.19 12.44
C ASN A 173 18.46 -11.18 12.14
N LEU A 174 17.50 -10.85 11.27
CA LEU A 174 16.40 -11.75 10.93
C LEU A 174 16.88 -12.99 10.18
N SER A 175 17.88 -12.86 9.27
CA SER A 175 18.39 -14.00 8.50
C SER A 175 19.04 -15.08 9.36
N LYS A 176 19.34 -14.82 10.63
CA LYS A 176 19.87 -15.81 11.58
C LYS A 176 18.82 -16.88 11.93
N ASN A 177 17.56 -16.49 12.03
CA ASN A 177 16.48 -17.33 12.55
C ASN A 177 15.35 -17.59 11.54
N TYR A 178 15.17 -16.73 10.54
CA TYR A 178 14.06 -16.77 9.59
C TYR A 178 14.52 -16.98 8.15
N ASN A 179 13.62 -17.45 7.30
CA ASN A 179 13.80 -17.48 5.86
C ASN A 179 13.26 -16.18 5.27
N LEU A 180 14.12 -15.41 4.62
CA LEU A 180 13.76 -14.12 4.06
C LEU A 180 13.58 -14.21 2.56
N ILE A 181 12.42 -13.78 2.04
CA ILE A 181 12.14 -13.62 0.61
C ILE A 181 12.11 -12.14 0.29
N TYR A 182 12.95 -11.70 -0.63
CA TYR A 182 13.05 -10.31 -1.04
C TYR A 182 12.07 -10.00 -2.17
N MET A 183 11.15 -9.06 -1.93
CA MET A 183 10.23 -8.51 -2.92
C MET A 183 10.71 -7.11 -3.34
N GLY A 184 11.19 -6.97 -4.56
CA GLY A 184 11.69 -5.69 -5.07
C GLY A 184 12.59 -5.86 -6.29
N ALA A 185 13.15 -4.77 -6.81
CA ALA A 185 14.03 -4.78 -7.96
C ALA A 185 15.33 -5.58 -7.68
N LYS A 186 15.83 -6.27 -8.71
CA LYS A 186 17.01 -7.14 -8.61
C LYS A 186 18.27 -6.37 -8.19
N ASP A 187 18.39 -5.13 -8.62
CA ASP A 187 19.57 -4.28 -8.35
C ASP A 187 19.76 -3.96 -6.86
N PHE A 188 18.70 -4.09 -6.05
CA PHE A 188 18.76 -3.85 -4.61
C PHE A 188 18.75 -5.15 -3.78
N HIS A 189 18.83 -6.30 -4.45
CA HIS A 189 18.76 -7.59 -3.77
C HIS A 189 20.00 -7.86 -2.91
N ASP A 190 19.75 -8.21 -1.66
CA ASP A 190 20.76 -8.68 -0.73
C ASP A 190 20.87 -10.22 -0.76
N ILE A 191 22.07 -10.72 -0.98
CA ILE A 191 22.35 -12.15 -1.15
C ILE A 191 22.00 -13.02 0.09
N ARG A 192 21.83 -12.40 1.26
CA ARG A 192 21.38 -13.08 2.49
C ARG A 192 19.91 -13.45 2.44
N THR A 193 19.15 -12.81 1.56
CA THR A 193 17.74 -13.11 1.30
C THR A 193 17.59 -14.05 0.09
N TYR A 194 16.41 -14.55 -0.15
CA TYR A 194 16.06 -15.28 -1.35
C TYR A 194 15.28 -14.37 -2.31
N LYS A 195 15.80 -14.19 -3.50
CA LYS A 195 15.08 -13.52 -4.60
C LYS A 195 14.64 -14.59 -5.59
N PRO A 196 13.32 -14.75 -5.85
CA PRO A 196 12.87 -15.67 -6.89
C PRO A 196 13.42 -15.27 -8.27
N ASP A 197 13.78 -16.26 -9.06
CA ASP A 197 14.19 -16.11 -10.46
C ASP A 197 13.55 -17.24 -11.28
N PRO A 198 12.73 -16.93 -12.32
CA PRO A 198 12.31 -15.57 -12.72
C PRO A 198 11.53 -14.82 -11.65
N ASP A 199 11.48 -13.50 -11.80
CA ASP A 199 10.72 -12.64 -10.88
C ASP A 199 9.22 -12.94 -11.01
N PRO A 200 8.53 -13.24 -9.91
CA PRO A 200 7.10 -13.53 -9.94
C PRO A 200 6.27 -12.36 -10.48
N SER A 201 5.17 -12.68 -11.13
CA SER A 201 4.14 -11.69 -11.42
C SER A 201 3.58 -11.08 -10.12
N LEU A 202 2.93 -9.93 -10.20
CA LEU A 202 2.36 -9.30 -9.00
C LEU A 202 1.28 -10.14 -8.32
N ARG A 203 0.54 -10.96 -9.07
CA ARG A 203 -0.43 -11.91 -8.51
C ARG A 203 0.26 -13.09 -7.81
N GLU A 204 1.36 -13.57 -8.38
CA GLU A 204 2.19 -14.58 -7.70
C GLU A 204 2.85 -14.01 -6.46
N TRP A 205 3.28 -12.73 -6.45
CA TRP A 205 3.73 -12.04 -5.23
C TRP A 205 2.63 -11.98 -4.18
N ALA A 206 1.38 -11.70 -4.57
CA ALA A 206 0.25 -11.75 -3.65
C ALA A 206 0.06 -13.15 -3.05
N ALA A 207 0.18 -14.20 -3.86
CA ALA A 207 0.13 -15.59 -3.39
C ALA A 207 1.31 -15.96 -2.47
N ILE A 208 2.52 -15.44 -2.73
CA ILE A 208 3.67 -15.63 -1.85
C ILE A 208 3.44 -14.98 -0.51
N ILE A 209 2.88 -13.77 -0.48
CA ILE A 209 2.51 -13.06 0.76
C ILE A 209 1.42 -13.84 1.51
N GLU A 210 0.39 -14.37 0.82
CA GLU A 210 -0.64 -15.22 1.43
C GLU A 210 -0.01 -16.45 2.13
N ALA A 211 0.95 -17.09 1.46
CA ALA A 211 1.60 -18.31 1.94
C ALA A 211 2.69 -18.09 3.00
N ALA A 212 3.26 -16.88 3.08
CA ALA A 212 4.29 -16.53 4.05
C ALA A 212 3.74 -16.40 5.48
N ASP A 213 4.61 -16.53 6.48
CA ASP A 213 4.24 -16.38 7.88
C ASP A 213 4.12 -14.93 8.32
N TYR A 214 4.90 -14.03 7.70
CA TYR A 214 4.93 -12.62 8.07
C TYR A 214 5.39 -11.74 6.90
N PHE A 215 5.01 -10.46 6.96
CA PHE A 215 5.43 -9.45 6.00
C PHE A 215 6.11 -8.28 6.71
N ILE A 216 7.22 -7.81 6.15
CA ILE A 216 7.90 -6.58 6.56
C ILE A 216 8.05 -5.70 5.33
N GLY A 217 7.60 -4.46 5.40
CA GLY A 217 7.71 -3.61 4.22
C GLY A 217 7.58 -2.12 4.51
N CYS A 218 7.64 -1.36 3.42
CA CYS A 218 7.32 0.05 3.39
C CYS A 218 5.86 0.27 2.93
N ASP A 219 5.42 1.52 2.92
CA ASP A 219 4.12 1.93 2.36
C ASP A 219 4.12 1.70 0.83
N SER A 220 3.77 0.49 0.42
CA SER A 220 3.72 0.04 -0.97
C SER A 220 2.66 -1.06 -1.16
N CYS A 221 2.53 -1.61 -2.38
CA CYS A 221 1.47 -2.57 -2.73
C CYS A 221 1.47 -3.83 -1.84
N GLY A 222 2.62 -4.28 -1.35
CA GLY A 222 2.71 -5.49 -0.51
C GLY A 222 1.92 -5.40 0.79
N GLN A 223 1.86 -4.25 1.46
CA GLN A 223 1.02 -4.11 2.65
C GLN A 223 -0.48 -4.27 2.34
N HIS A 224 -0.92 -3.78 1.18
CA HIS A 224 -2.32 -3.90 0.77
C HIS A 224 -2.67 -5.35 0.38
N MET A 225 -1.72 -6.06 -0.27
CA MET A 225 -1.84 -7.50 -0.50
C MET A 225 -1.90 -8.27 0.82
N CYS A 226 -1.02 -7.93 1.78
CA CYS A 226 -0.99 -8.54 3.09
C CYS A 226 -2.34 -8.37 3.82
N LYS A 227 -2.92 -7.16 3.80
CA LYS A 227 -4.23 -6.89 4.39
C LYS A 227 -5.35 -7.65 3.69
N ALA A 228 -5.27 -7.82 2.38
CA ALA A 228 -6.28 -8.56 1.61
C ALA A 228 -6.38 -10.05 2.00
N PHE A 229 -5.35 -10.59 2.65
CA PHE A 229 -5.31 -11.96 3.18
C PHE A 229 -5.34 -12.03 4.71
N ASP A 230 -5.63 -10.92 5.37
CA ASP A 230 -5.63 -10.79 6.84
C ASP A 230 -4.34 -11.30 7.50
N LYS A 231 -3.20 -11.03 6.86
CA LYS A 231 -1.87 -11.44 7.36
C LYS A 231 -1.29 -10.37 8.27
N LYS A 232 -0.50 -10.80 9.23
CA LYS A 232 0.25 -9.89 10.10
C LYS A 232 1.41 -9.24 9.35
N ALA A 233 1.67 -7.97 9.64
CA ALA A 233 2.72 -7.19 9.02
C ALA A 233 3.37 -6.19 9.96
N SER A 234 4.63 -5.86 9.67
CA SER A 234 5.30 -4.64 10.13
C SER A 234 5.52 -3.71 8.95
N VAL A 235 5.02 -2.50 9.03
CA VAL A 235 5.07 -1.54 7.92
C VAL A 235 5.72 -0.23 8.36
N MET A 236 6.76 0.17 7.65
CA MET A 236 7.40 1.47 7.87
C MET A 236 6.60 2.57 7.18
N ILE A 237 6.21 3.58 7.95
CA ILE A 237 5.46 4.75 7.49
C ILE A 237 6.31 6.00 7.70
N THR A 238 6.61 6.69 6.62
CA THR A 238 7.47 7.89 6.64
C THR A 238 6.96 9.02 5.75
N GLY A 239 6.61 8.73 4.50
CA GLY A 239 6.16 9.72 3.51
C GLY A 239 4.66 10.02 3.53
N THR A 240 3.88 9.24 4.29
CA THR A 240 2.42 9.32 4.36
C THR A 240 1.95 9.24 5.79
N HIS A 241 0.68 9.51 6.06
CA HIS A 241 0.12 9.34 7.40
C HIS A 241 -0.45 7.93 7.56
N LYS A 242 -0.24 7.30 8.73
CA LYS A 242 -0.69 5.93 9.02
C LYS A 242 -2.19 5.72 8.85
N THR A 243 -3.02 6.69 9.26
CA THR A 243 -4.48 6.61 9.09
C THR A 243 -4.89 6.49 7.62
N ASN A 244 -4.16 7.14 6.72
CA ASN A 244 -4.51 7.18 5.31
C ASN A 244 -4.12 5.90 4.56
N THR A 245 -2.94 5.34 4.84
CA THR A 245 -2.31 4.40 3.92
C THR A 245 -2.06 3.02 4.49
N THR A 246 -2.17 2.83 5.81
CA THR A 246 -1.96 1.53 6.44
C THR A 246 -3.16 1.07 7.27
N TYR A 247 -3.01 0.06 8.09
CA TYR A 247 -4.10 -0.63 8.78
C TYR A 247 -3.82 -0.71 10.27
N ASN A 248 -4.86 -0.54 11.10
CA ASN A 248 -4.75 -0.47 12.57
C ASN A 248 -4.28 -1.76 13.22
N ASP A 249 -4.37 -2.89 12.53
CA ASP A 249 -3.95 -4.21 12.99
C ASP A 249 -2.50 -4.55 12.58
N PHE A 250 -1.82 -3.65 11.85
CA PHE A 250 -0.42 -3.79 11.53
C PHE A 250 0.47 -3.16 12.59
N HIS A 251 1.64 -3.72 12.80
CA HIS A 251 2.71 -3.07 13.55
C HIS A 251 3.32 -1.95 12.69
N ILE A 252 3.28 -0.72 13.20
CA ILE A 252 3.74 0.46 12.48
C ILE A 252 5.13 0.86 12.98
N ILE A 253 6.07 0.98 12.04
CA ILE A 253 7.41 1.50 12.28
C ILE A 253 7.42 2.95 11.80
N GLU A 254 7.40 3.88 12.74
CA GLU A 254 7.47 5.32 12.46
C GLU A 254 8.36 6.01 13.49
N ARG A 255 8.89 7.17 13.14
CA ARG A 255 9.61 8.02 14.09
C ARG A 255 8.64 8.94 14.81
N ASP A 256 8.87 9.13 16.10
CA ASP A 256 8.18 10.15 16.91
C ASP A 256 8.81 11.54 16.65
N VAL A 257 8.53 12.07 15.47
CA VAL A 257 8.93 13.42 15.06
C VAL A 257 7.70 14.17 14.55
N PRO A 258 7.66 15.50 14.63
CA PRO A 258 6.54 16.27 14.12
C PRO A 258 6.20 15.86 12.69
N TYR A 259 4.97 15.43 12.50
CA TYR A 259 4.47 15.06 11.21
C TYR A 259 4.24 16.31 10.36
N PHE A 260 4.97 16.43 9.30
CA PHE A 260 4.63 17.38 8.26
C PHE A 260 3.64 16.70 7.33
N PRO A 261 2.39 17.16 7.24
CA PRO A 261 1.39 16.52 6.38
C PRO A 261 1.83 16.68 4.93
N ASP A 262 2.67 15.75 4.50
CA ASP A 262 3.02 15.64 3.10
C ASP A 262 1.98 14.77 2.38
N SER A 263 0.74 15.08 2.61
CA SER A 263 -0.38 14.71 1.76
C SER A 263 -0.15 15.10 0.30
N MET A 264 0.98 15.64 0.04
CA MET A 264 1.28 16.47 -1.08
C MET A 264 1.75 15.77 -2.31
N ARG A 265 1.80 14.50 -2.27
CA ARG A 265 1.71 13.70 -3.47
C ARG A 265 0.52 14.02 -4.33
N ILE A 266 -0.40 14.63 -3.70
CA ILE A 266 -1.72 14.91 -4.12
C ILE A 266 -1.84 15.83 -5.30
N SER A 267 -0.98 16.70 -5.51
CA SER A 267 -1.21 17.74 -6.52
C SER A 267 -0.01 17.98 -7.41
N GLY A 268 0.93 17.02 -7.44
CA GLY A 268 2.17 17.21 -8.17
C GLY A 268 3.08 18.28 -7.54
N PHE A 269 2.76 18.76 -6.34
CA PHE A 269 3.69 19.54 -5.55
C PHE A 269 4.75 18.62 -4.95
N HIS A 270 5.73 18.27 -5.76
CA HIS A 270 6.91 17.59 -5.27
C HIS A 270 7.76 18.59 -4.51
N ALA A 271 7.97 18.36 -3.23
CA ALA A 271 9.03 19.04 -2.52
C ALA A 271 10.35 18.80 -3.25
N HIS A 272 11.22 19.79 -3.31
CA HIS A 272 12.50 19.67 -3.98
C HIS A 272 13.29 18.48 -3.40
N MET A 273 13.86 17.64 -4.26
CA MET A 273 14.60 16.43 -3.91
C MET A 273 15.64 16.65 -2.81
N ALA A 274 16.35 17.80 -2.83
CA ALA A 274 17.36 18.13 -1.81
C ALA A 274 16.80 18.27 -0.39
N SER A 275 15.55 18.70 -0.22
CA SER A 275 14.93 18.79 1.10
C SER A 275 14.51 17.43 1.65
N ARG A 276 14.25 16.45 0.76
CA ARG A 276 13.81 15.11 1.15
C ARG A 276 14.93 14.21 1.65
N LEU A 277 16.15 14.37 1.17
CA LEU A 277 17.31 13.60 1.66
C LEU A 277 17.58 13.83 3.17
N ASN A 278 17.22 15.00 3.68
CA ASN A 278 17.39 15.37 5.08
C ASN A 278 16.09 15.28 5.90
N GLU A 279 15.06 14.61 5.38
CA GLU A 279 13.78 14.48 6.07
C GLU A 279 13.94 13.72 7.39
N PRO A 280 13.63 14.30 8.54
CA PRO A 280 13.82 13.65 9.84
C PRO A 280 13.09 12.32 9.98
N ARG A 281 11.98 12.13 9.30
CA ARG A 281 11.16 10.90 9.37
C ARG A 281 11.87 9.66 8.85
N ILE A 282 12.90 9.80 8.01
CA ILE A 282 13.69 8.67 7.50
C ILE A 282 15.05 8.50 8.18
N GLN A 283 15.42 9.40 9.08
CA GLN A 283 16.73 9.41 9.76
C GLN A 283 16.68 8.67 11.10
N PHE A 284 16.39 7.38 11.06
CA PHE A 284 16.37 6.55 12.26
C PHE A 284 17.74 6.46 12.93
N THR A 285 17.78 6.68 14.26
CA THR A 285 18.94 6.42 15.08
C THR A 285 19.19 4.91 15.21
N GLN A 286 20.36 4.54 15.72
CA GLN A 286 20.64 3.11 15.94
C GLN A 286 19.68 2.51 16.98
N GLU A 287 19.38 3.23 18.05
CA GLU A 287 18.46 2.80 19.10
C GLU A 287 17.02 2.60 18.56
N GLU A 288 16.55 3.51 17.70
CA GLU A 288 15.24 3.39 17.05
C GLU A 288 15.19 2.16 16.13
N ILE A 289 16.27 1.86 15.41
CA ILE A 289 16.38 0.66 14.54
C ILE A 289 16.35 -0.62 15.38
N GLU A 290 17.11 -0.65 16.47
CA GLU A 290 17.17 -1.80 17.38
C GLU A 290 15.82 -2.04 18.07
N LYS A 291 15.16 -1.00 18.52
CA LYS A 291 13.81 -1.06 19.08
C LYS A 291 12.82 -1.62 18.05
N ALA A 292 12.78 -1.05 16.85
CA ALA A 292 11.89 -1.52 15.77
C ALA A 292 12.14 -3.00 15.45
N TYR A 293 13.40 -3.45 15.43
CA TYR A 293 13.74 -4.86 15.23
C TYR A 293 13.16 -5.76 16.34
N GLN A 294 13.30 -5.38 17.61
CA GLN A 294 12.75 -6.15 18.74
C GLN A 294 11.23 -6.25 18.64
N GLU A 295 10.55 -5.14 18.36
CA GLU A 295 9.10 -5.11 18.17
C GLU A 295 8.65 -6.00 16.99
N ILE A 296 9.40 -6.00 15.87
CA ILE A 296 9.16 -6.91 14.73
C ILE A 296 9.24 -8.37 15.19
N VAL A 297 10.31 -8.75 15.90
CA VAL A 297 10.50 -10.12 16.38
C VAL A 297 9.36 -10.53 17.32
N GLU A 298 8.96 -9.68 18.24
CA GLU A 298 7.82 -9.92 19.13
C GLU A 298 6.52 -10.15 18.35
N ASN A 299 6.27 -9.36 17.31
CA ASN A 299 5.11 -9.52 16.44
C ASN A 299 5.15 -10.82 15.63
N ILE A 300 6.33 -11.20 15.07
CA ILE A 300 6.53 -12.47 14.36
C ILE A 300 6.25 -13.65 15.31
N GLU A 301 6.69 -13.57 16.56
CA GLU A 301 6.53 -14.65 17.56
C GLU A 301 5.17 -14.62 18.28
N GLY A 302 4.31 -13.65 17.96
CA GLY A 302 2.99 -13.50 18.59
C GLY A 302 3.05 -13.10 20.07
N LYS A 303 4.17 -12.49 20.50
CA LYS A 303 4.40 -12.03 21.87
C LYS A 303 4.06 -10.55 22.09
N ALA A 304 3.85 -9.82 21.00
CA ALA A 304 3.53 -8.39 21.08
C ALA A 304 2.15 -8.19 21.76
N PRO A 305 2.01 -7.15 22.59
CA PRO A 305 0.71 -6.77 23.11
C PRO A 305 -0.21 -6.45 21.94
N GLN A 306 -1.45 -6.97 21.98
CA GLN A 306 -2.44 -6.60 20.97
C GLN A 306 -2.55 -5.07 20.94
N VAL A 307 -2.33 -4.47 19.77
CA VAL A 307 -2.46 -3.03 19.61
C VAL A 307 -3.89 -2.64 19.98
N LYS A 308 -4.03 -1.91 21.09
CA LYS A 308 -5.36 -1.38 21.46
C LYS A 308 -5.74 -0.39 20.36
N PRO A 309 -6.97 -0.46 19.81
CA PRO A 309 -7.45 0.53 18.87
C PRO A 309 -7.23 1.91 19.46
N ILE A 310 -6.56 2.79 18.73
CA ILE A 310 -6.36 4.17 19.14
C ILE A 310 -7.74 4.81 19.14
N SER A 311 -8.30 5.05 20.33
CA SER A 311 -9.47 5.91 20.46
C SER A 311 -9.05 7.31 20.04
N ILE A 312 -9.54 7.75 18.88
CA ILE A 312 -9.36 9.11 18.41
C ILE A 312 -10.08 10.02 19.40
N LYS A 313 -9.36 10.59 20.37
CA LYS A 313 -9.86 11.74 21.07
C LYS A 313 -9.81 12.88 20.06
N GLN A 314 -10.98 13.29 19.60
CA GLN A 314 -11.11 14.56 18.89
C GLN A 314 -10.64 15.66 19.84
N GLU A 315 -9.46 16.19 19.60
CA GLU A 315 -9.11 17.48 20.18
C GLU A 315 -10.05 18.53 19.56
N PRO A 316 -10.62 19.43 20.36
CA PRO A 316 -11.48 20.45 19.83
C PRO A 316 -10.70 21.32 18.84
N THR A 317 -11.17 21.38 17.62
CA THR A 317 -10.65 22.26 16.58
C THR A 317 -10.56 23.68 17.11
N SER A 318 -9.34 24.17 17.29
CA SER A 318 -9.09 25.58 17.53
C SER A 318 -9.68 26.38 16.37
N GLU A 319 -10.46 27.41 16.70
CA GLU A 319 -11.11 28.30 15.73
C GLU A 319 -10.12 28.76 14.64
N PRO A 320 -10.57 28.87 13.39
CA PRO A 320 -9.71 29.35 12.32
C PRO A 320 -9.33 30.81 12.60
N GLN A 321 -8.02 31.06 12.74
CA GLN A 321 -7.49 32.40 12.81
C GLN A 321 -7.90 33.17 11.54
N LYS A 322 -8.83 34.11 11.70
CA LYS A 322 -9.15 35.12 10.71
C LYS A 322 -7.93 35.99 10.44
N LYS A 323 -7.55 36.07 9.18
CA LYS A 323 -6.68 37.03 8.47
C LYS A 323 -5.46 36.42 7.81
N MET A 324 -5.65 35.89 6.60
CA MET A 324 -4.71 36.22 5.53
C MET A 324 -5.39 37.20 4.58
N ARG A 325 -5.05 38.46 4.67
CA ARG A 325 -5.34 39.45 3.63
C ARG A 325 -4.40 39.18 2.45
N GLY A 326 -4.97 39.13 1.26
CA GLY A 326 -4.30 38.80 0.04
C GLY A 326 -3.05 39.63 -0.27
N VAL A 327 -2.08 38.95 -0.84
CA VAL A 327 -1.06 39.58 -1.70
C VAL A 327 -1.47 39.22 -3.12
N MET A 328 -2.03 40.20 -3.81
CA MET A 328 -2.16 40.12 -5.28
C MET A 328 -0.76 40.39 -5.86
N TYR A 329 -0.28 39.47 -6.68
CA TYR A 329 0.81 39.75 -7.60
C TYR A 329 0.22 40.38 -8.86
N ASN A 330 0.71 41.56 -9.20
CA ASN A 330 0.55 42.18 -10.51
C ASN A 330 1.46 41.47 -11.51
#